data_55dfdc85fd96f8ea9d3a165c6ac74dd7
#
_entry.id   55dfdc85fd96f8ea9d3a165c6ac74dd7
#
_cell.length_a   1.000
_cell.length_b   1.000
_cell.length_c   1.000
_cell.angle_alpha   90.00
_cell.angle_beta   90.00
_cell.angle_gamma   90.00
#
_symmetry.space_group_name_H-M   'P 1'
#
loop_
_entity.id
_entity.type
_entity.pdbx_description
1 polymer ?
#
loop_
_entity_poly.entity_id
_entity_poly.type
_entity_poly.pdbx_seq_one_letter_code
_entity_poly.pdbx_strand_id
1 'polypeptide(L)'
;MANRLTIRPDGTFDFVSLGALVNRLDPGIVPFRKATTCAIHVSGGEFNCSANLADCFRLKTAIVTAMADYPVGDLIAERVRAMGVVPFYKHFAHNGVNGPNMATVYSDRGYGVRAPVVFYNRSNEAAALLKPGDFDWPRIFGGGVRWFHSGGIFASLSATTGELIVEAMKAAKAAGAVTSFDLNFREKLWNIWGGQAKAVDVVRRIVEHVDVLVGNEEDLQKGLGIAGPEVAAKSKLDPSVFLAMIESVVKKFPNVKAIATTLRDVHSTSRHSWGAVAWLDGKTHVSPTCELDIVDRVGGGDGFASGFIYGLLAGESPDEAVRLGWAHGALLTTFPGDTTMATVEQVRAFAKGGSARIQR
;
A
#
# COMPACT_ATOMS: atom_id res chain seq x y z
N MET A 1 -26.46 13.44 -9.63
CA MET A 1 -25.51 14.13 -8.74
C MET A 1 -24.25 13.28 -8.70
N ALA A 2 -23.07 13.85 -8.95
CA ALA A 2 -21.82 13.11 -8.87
C ALA A 2 -21.70 12.53 -7.45
N ASN A 3 -21.37 11.23 -7.35
CA ASN A 3 -21.22 10.51 -6.09
C ASN A 3 -19.88 10.91 -5.44
N ARG A 4 -19.86 12.10 -4.82
CA ARG A 4 -18.65 12.74 -4.29
C ARG A 4 -18.09 11.96 -3.09
N LEU A 5 -16.76 11.90 -2.99
CA LEU A 5 -16.09 11.32 -1.84
C LEU A 5 -16.39 12.17 -0.59
N THR A 6 -17.00 11.56 0.41
CA THR A 6 -17.34 12.22 1.68
C THR A 6 -16.58 11.53 2.81
N ILE A 7 -15.79 12.30 3.54
CA ILE A 7 -14.97 11.83 4.66
C ILE A 7 -15.57 12.42 5.94
N ARG A 8 -15.82 11.58 6.94
CA ARG A 8 -16.28 12.07 8.25
C ARG A 8 -15.20 12.96 8.89
N PRO A 9 -15.59 14.01 9.62
CA PRO A 9 -14.63 15.00 10.13
C PRO A 9 -13.77 14.48 11.28
N ASP A 10 -14.25 13.49 12.06
CA ASP A 10 -13.64 12.99 13.28
C ASP A 10 -13.72 11.46 13.41
N GLY A 11 -13.03 10.91 14.39
CA GLY A 11 -13.04 9.51 14.77
C GLY A 11 -11.92 9.19 15.76
N THR A 12 -12.01 8.01 16.38
CA THR A 12 -10.93 7.47 17.23
C THR A 12 -9.67 7.24 16.41
N PHE A 13 -9.85 6.81 15.14
CA PHE A 13 -8.76 6.64 14.19
C PHE A 13 -9.02 7.43 12.91
N ASP A 14 -7.98 8.08 12.41
CA ASP A 14 -7.97 8.68 11.09
C ASP A 14 -7.86 7.60 10.01
N PHE A 15 -7.09 6.54 10.30
CA PHE A 15 -6.81 5.47 9.35
C PHE A 15 -6.68 4.11 10.04
N VAL A 16 -7.33 3.10 9.50
CA VAL A 16 -7.19 1.69 9.92
C VAL A 16 -6.87 0.86 8.69
N SER A 17 -5.88 -0.02 8.77
CA SER A 17 -5.58 -0.98 7.72
C SER A 17 -5.79 -2.43 8.15
N LEU A 18 -6.08 -3.30 7.18
CA LEU A 18 -6.11 -4.76 7.35
C LEU A 18 -5.10 -5.37 6.38
N GLY A 19 -4.11 -6.06 6.91
CA GLY A 19 -3.07 -6.66 6.07
C GLY A 19 -2.09 -7.55 6.82
N ALA A 20 -1.00 -7.92 6.14
CA ALA A 20 0.05 -8.75 6.69
C ALA A 20 1.25 -7.90 7.15
N LEU A 21 1.81 -8.26 8.31
CA LEU A 21 3.13 -7.80 8.74
C LEU A 21 4.19 -8.80 8.26
N VAL A 22 5.27 -8.28 7.72
CA VAL A 22 6.39 -9.09 7.22
C VAL A 22 7.73 -8.58 7.75
N ASN A 23 8.69 -9.48 7.85
CA ASN A 23 10.07 -9.18 8.15
C ASN A 23 10.86 -9.12 6.83
N ARG A 24 11.33 -7.94 6.42
CA ARG A 24 12.17 -7.78 5.22
C ARG A 24 13.64 -7.78 5.59
N LEU A 25 14.40 -8.69 5.01
CA LEU A 25 15.86 -8.73 5.09
C LEU A 25 16.45 -8.05 3.86
N ASP A 26 17.27 -7.03 4.10
CA ASP A 26 17.88 -6.17 3.09
C ASP A 26 19.41 -6.17 3.23
N PRO A 27 20.15 -6.82 2.34
CA PRO A 27 21.62 -6.79 2.33
C PRO A 27 22.17 -5.52 1.63
N GLY A 28 21.34 -4.52 1.36
CA GLY A 28 21.69 -3.34 0.59
C GLY A 28 21.94 -3.67 -0.88
N ILE A 29 23.04 -3.16 -1.41
CA ILE A 29 23.44 -3.42 -2.81
C ILE A 29 24.17 -4.75 -3.00
N VAL A 30 24.44 -5.52 -1.93
CA VAL A 30 25.13 -6.80 -1.99
C VAL A 30 24.15 -7.90 -2.35
N PRO A 31 24.39 -8.73 -3.38
CA PRO A 31 23.53 -9.86 -3.70
C PRO A 31 23.49 -10.88 -2.56
N PHE A 32 22.32 -11.50 -2.30
CA PHE A 32 22.13 -12.46 -1.19
C PHE A 32 23.18 -13.58 -1.17
N ARG A 33 23.60 -14.10 -2.33
CA ARG A 33 24.63 -15.15 -2.39
C ARG A 33 25.99 -14.76 -1.81
N LYS A 34 26.23 -13.48 -1.53
CA LYS A 34 27.49 -12.92 -0.99
C LYS A 34 27.23 -12.09 0.27
N ALA A 35 25.98 -11.92 0.68
CA ALA A 35 25.64 -11.16 1.86
C ALA A 35 26.09 -11.85 3.14
N THR A 36 26.72 -11.10 4.04
CA THR A 36 27.11 -11.54 5.39
C THR A 36 26.29 -10.82 6.47
N THR A 37 25.58 -9.76 6.10
CA THR A 37 24.70 -8.96 6.98
C THR A 37 23.47 -8.51 6.22
N CYS A 38 22.37 -8.29 6.94
CA CYS A 38 21.16 -7.69 6.41
C CYS A 38 20.62 -6.67 7.41
N ALA A 39 20.13 -5.55 6.91
CA ALA A 39 19.21 -4.71 7.69
C ALA A 39 17.85 -5.41 7.80
N ILE A 40 17.18 -5.23 8.93
CA ILE A 40 15.86 -5.75 9.20
C ILE A 40 14.86 -4.59 9.09
N HIS A 41 13.90 -4.70 8.17
CA HIS A 41 12.79 -3.77 8.05
C HIS A 41 11.49 -4.51 8.32
N VAL A 42 10.65 -3.97 9.21
CA VAL A 42 9.27 -4.42 9.34
C VAL A 42 8.45 -3.74 8.27
N SER A 43 7.69 -4.52 7.53
CA SER A 43 7.02 -4.12 6.31
C SER A 43 5.65 -4.79 6.19
N GLY A 44 4.98 -4.52 5.10
CA GLY A 44 3.64 -4.93 4.70
C GLY A 44 2.94 -3.72 4.10
N GLY A 45 2.38 -3.80 2.90
CA GLY A 45 1.86 -2.63 2.19
C GLY A 45 0.88 -1.82 3.06
N GLU A 46 -0.04 -2.50 3.71
CA GLU A 46 -1.05 -1.91 4.59
C GLU A 46 -0.43 -1.31 5.86
N PHE A 47 0.60 -1.98 6.42
CA PHE A 47 1.37 -1.45 7.55
C PHE A 47 2.19 -0.23 7.13
N ASN A 48 2.84 -0.27 5.97
CA ASN A 48 3.62 0.84 5.44
C ASN A 48 2.75 2.10 5.34
N CYS A 49 1.49 1.96 4.87
CA CYS A 49 0.54 3.06 4.86
C CYS A 49 0.22 3.58 6.27
N SER A 50 -0.11 2.68 7.22
CA SER A 50 -0.39 3.06 8.61
C SER A 50 0.80 3.75 9.26
N ALA A 51 2.01 3.21 9.08
CA ALA A 51 3.25 3.74 9.65
C ALA A 51 3.60 5.11 9.08
N ASN A 52 3.53 5.29 7.75
CA ASN A 52 3.77 6.57 7.11
C ASN A 52 2.78 7.65 7.58
N LEU A 53 1.49 7.29 7.68
CA LEU A 53 0.46 8.21 8.16
C LEU A 53 0.63 8.58 9.63
N ALA A 54 1.08 7.64 10.47
CA ALA A 54 1.35 7.91 11.89
C ALA A 54 2.62 8.72 12.09
N ASP A 55 3.74 8.25 11.57
CA ASP A 55 5.06 8.83 11.86
C ASP A 55 5.30 10.15 11.12
N CYS A 56 5.08 10.18 9.79
CA CYS A 56 5.29 11.38 8.98
C CYS A 56 4.17 12.41 9.18
N PHE A 57 2.91 11.99 9.10
CA PHE A 57 1.76 12.89 9.06
C PHE A 57 1.03 13.06 10.40
N ARG A 58 1.47 12.40 11.45
CA ARG A 58 0.96 12.52 12.82
C ARG A 58 -0.53 12.18 12.96
N LEU A 59 -1.04 11.29 12.10
CA LEU A 59 -2.41 10.80 12.19
C LEU A 59 -2.54 9.66 13.20
N LYS A 60 -3.73 9.47 13.74
CA LYS A 60 -4.07 8.33 14.60
C LYS A 60 -4.35 7.12 13.72
N THR A 61 -3.43 6.16 13.68
CA THR A 61 -3.56 4.99 12.82
C THR A 61 -3.60 3.68 13.58
N ALA A 62 -4.19 2.67 12.96
CA ALA A 62 -4.19 1.31 13.47
C ALA A 62 -3.98 0.28 12.36
N ILE A 63 -3.52 -0.92 12.75
CA ILE A 63 -3.43 -2.09 11.88
C ILE A 63 -4.15 -3.28 12.48
N VAL A 64 -4.97 -3.94 11.67
CA VAL A 64 -5.63 -5.21 11.98
C VAL A 64 -4.85 -6.31 11.28
N THR A 65 -4.32 -7.30 12.02
CA THR A 65 -3.39 -8.29 11.45
C THR A 65 -3.21 -9.50 12.35
N ALA A 66 -2.48 -10.50 11.84
CA ALA A 66 -2.01 -11.65 12.61
C ALA A 66 -0.66 -11.36 13.29
N MET A 67 -0.44 -12.01 14.44
CA MET A 67 0.85 -12.04 15.13
C MET A 67 1.17 -13.45 15.57
N ALA A 68 2.37 -13.93 15.24
CA ALA A 68 2.89 -15.20 15.78
C ALA A 68 3.70 -14.93 17.05
N ASP A 69 3.46 -15.73 18.09
CA ASP A 69 4.03 -15.53 19.43
C ASP A 69 5.43 -16.16 19.54
N TYR A 70 6.45 -15.47 19.01
CA TYR A 70 7.86 -15.85 19.06
C TYR A 70 8.77 -14.62 18.84
N PRO A 71 10.10 -14.70 19.05
CA PRO A 71 10.97 -13.51 19.07
C PRO A 71 10.92 -12.62 17.82
N VAL A 72 10.65 -13.17 16.62
CA VAL A 72 10.47 -12.34 15.40
C VAL A 72 9.15 -11.58 15.46
N GLY A 73 8.09 -12.18 16.04
CA GLY A 73 6.84 -11.48 16.30
C GLY A 73 7.03 -10.31 17.27
N ASP A 74 7.82 -10.52 18.34
CA ASP A 74 8.14 -9.46 19.32
C ASP A 74 8.91 -8.30 18.66
N LEU A 75 9.90 -8.60 17.80
CA LEU A 75 10.62 -7.58 17.03
C LEU A 75 9.66 -6.74 16.17
N ILE A 76 8.73 -7.41 15.48
CA ILE A 76 7.73 -6.74 14.65
C ILE A 76 6.79 -5.88 15.48
N ALA A 77 6.31 -6.40 16.62
CA ALA A 77 5.43 -5.67 17.53
C ALA A 77 6.11 -4.41 18.11
N GLU A 78 7.41 -4.49 18.45
CA GLU A 78 8.21 -3.33 18.86
C GLU A 78 8.27 -2.26 17.77
N ARG A 79 8.48 -2.67 16.51
CA ARG A 79 8.54 -1.72 15.40
C ARG A 79 7.19 -1.06 15.12
N VAL A 80 6.08 -1.83 15.17
CA VAL A 80 4.72 -1.30 15.05
C VAL A 80 4.45 -0.22 16.09
N ARG A 81 4.82 -0.46 17.36
CA ARG A 81 4.71 0.53 18.44
C ARG A 81 5.60 1.76 18.20
N ALA A 82 6.85 1.54 17.80
CA ALA A 82 7.80 2.63 17.54
C ALA A 82 7.32 3.59 16.44
N MET A 83 6.55 3.08 15.47
CA MET A 83 5.94 3.90 14.41
C MET A 83 4.62 4.57 14.83
N GLY A 84 4.16 4.39 16.07
CA GLY A 84 2.93 5.00 16.59
C GLY A 84 1.63 4.37 16.06
N VAL A 85 1.69 3.16 15.52
CA VAL A 85 0.53 2.43 15.00
C VAL A 85 -0.10 1.58 16.09
N VAL A 86 -1.40 1.69 16.30
CA VAL A 86 -2.16 0.86 17.26
C VAL A 86 -2.48 -0.49 16.64
N PRO A 87 -2.07 -1.62 17.24
CA PRO A 87 -2.34 -2.92 16.67
C PRO A 87 -3.66 -3.55 17.20
N PHE A 88 -4.35 -4.26 16.31
CA PHE A 88 -5.39 -5.24 16.63
C PHE A 88 -4.92 -6.62 16.15
N TYR A 89 -4.27 -7.37 17.03
CA TYR A 89 -3.65 -8.65 16.69
C TYR A 89 -4.62 -9.83 16.91
N LYS A 90 -4.65 -10.74 15.93
CA LYS A 90 -5.02 -12.15 16.14
C LYS A 90 -3.73 -12.91 16.40
N HIS A 91 -3.57 -13.41 17.64
CA HIS A 91 -2.38 -14.15 18.04
C HIS A 91 -2.44 -15.61 17.64
N PHE A 92 -1.29 -16.15 17.24
CA PHE A 92 -1.08 -17.55 16.92
C PHE A 92 0.13 -18.08 17.70
N ALA A 93 -0.10 -19.14 18.49
CA ALA A 93 0.94 -19.77 19.30
C ALA A 93 2.06 -20.37 18.45
N HIS A 94 3.30 -20.18 18.87
CA HIS A 94 4.50 -20.77 18.31
C HIS A 94 5.37 -21.36 19.43
N ASN A 95 5.77 -22.63 19.32
CA ASN A 95 6.50 -23.32 20.40
C ASN A 95 8.04 -23.21 20.31
N GLY A 96 8.54 -22.32 19.46
CA GLY A 96 9.99 -22.14 19.21
C GLY A 96 10.52 -23.03 18.08
N VAL A 97 9.79 -24.10 17.71
CA VAL A 97 10.15 -25.04 16.64
C VAL A 97 9.09 -25.07 15.55
N ASN A 98 7.85 -25.19 15.93
CA ASN A 98 6.68 -25.31 15.05
C ASN A 98 5.60 -24.29 15.45
N GLY A 99 4.86 -23.85 14.46
CA GLY A 99 3.75 -22.92 14.57
C GLY A 99 3.66 -22.03 13.33
N PRO A 100 2.62 -21.21 13.22
CA PRO A 100 2.58 -20.15 12.24
C PRO A 100 3.74 -19.17 12.46
N ASN A 101 4.28 -18.60 11.38
CA ASN A 101 5.40 -17.66 11.47
C ASN A 101 5.03 -16.30 10.84
N MET A 102 5.86 -15.30 11.09
CA MET A 102 5.83 -14.04 10.36
C MET A 102 6.59 -14.22 9.04
N ALA A 103 5.96 -13.82 7.91
CA ALA A 103 6.59 -13.98 6.60
C ALA A 103 7.92 -13.23 6.52
N THR A 104 8.85 -13.79 5.76
CA THR A 104 10.13 -13.15 5.46
C THR A 104 10.20 -12.79 3.99
N VAL A 105 10.49 -11.53 3.71
CA VAL A 105 10.80 -11.00 2.38
C VAL A 105 12.29 -10.78 2.28
N TYR A 106 12.90 -11.30 1.24
CA TYR A 106 14.32 -11.10 0.92
C TYR A 106 14.39 -10.17 -0.27
N SER A 107 15.00 -8.99 -0.10
CA SER A 107 15.05 -7.99 -1.16
C SER A 107 16.37 -7.24 -1.13
N ASP A 108 17.28 -7.53 -2.08
CA ASP A 108 18.40 -6.63 -2.32
C ASP A 108 17.96 -5.43 -3.16
N ARG A 109 18.73 -4.36 -3.11
CA ARG A 109 18.37 -3.10 -3.79
C ARG A 109 18.81 -3.06 -5.25
N GLY A 110 19.65 -4.02 -5.70
CA GLY A 110 20.33 -3.86 -6.97
C GLY A 110 21.22 -2.61 -7.01
N TYR A 111 21.72 -2.24 -8.17
CA TYR A 111 22.43 -0.97 -8.39
C TYR A 111 22.70 -0.74 -9.88
N GLY A 112 22.50 0.46 -10.39
CA GLY A 112 22.80 0.84 -11.78
C GLY A 112 22.09 -0.09 -12.78
N VAL A 113 22.86 -0.85 -13.54
CA VAL A 113 22.33 -1.82 -14.53
C VAL A 113 21.91 -3.17 -13.92
N ARG A 114 22.25 -3.42 -12.66
CA ARG A 114 21.93 -4.66 -11.97
C ARG A 114 20.59 -4.55 -11.27
N ALA A 115 19.60 -5.29 -11.79
CA ALA A 115 18.25 -5.33 -11.21
C ALA A 115 18.27 -5.88 -9.78
N PRO A 116 17.36 -5.39 -8.90
CA PRO A 116 17.15 -5.97 -7.57
C PRO A 116 16.53 -7.37 -7.68
N VAL A 117 16.80 -8.20 -6.67
CA VAL A 117 16.21 -9.54 -6.55
C VAL A 117 15.29 -9.55 -5.34
N VAL A 118 14.03 -9.99 -5.55
CA VAL A 118 13.03 -10.12 -4.50
C VAL A 118 12.46 -11.54 -4.51
N PHE A 119 12.48 -12.19 -3.36
CA PHE A 119 11.83 -13.48 -3.14
C PHE A 119 11.28 -13.57 -1.72
N TYR A 120 10.41 -14.55 -1.45
CA TYR A 120 9.63 -14.62 -0.23
C TYR A 120 9.72 -15.99 0.41
N ASN A 121 9.67 -16.04 1.75
CA ASN A 121 9.24 -17.20 2.49
C ASN A 121 7.93 -16.86 3.20
N ARG A 122 6.82 -17.31 2.62
CA ARG A 122 5.45 -17.18 3.14
C ARG A 122 4.84 -18.52 3.55
N SER A 123 5.66 -19.56 3.65
CA SER A 123 5.21 -20.86 4.14
C SER A 123 4.72 -20.74 5.57
N ASN A 124 3.50 -21.24 5.85
CA ASN A 124 2.90 -21.22 7.18
C ASN A 124 2.80 -19.81 7.80
N GLU A 125 2.56 -18.79 6.97
CA GLU A 125 2.41 -17.40 7.39
C GLU A 125 1.15 -17.22 8.25
N ALA A 126 1.28 -16.60 9.43
CA ALA A 126 0.18 -16.35 10.35
C ALA A 126 -0.96 -15.55 9.70
N ALA A 127 -0.62 -14.54 8.88
CA ALA A 127 -1.59 -13.72 8.18
C ALA A 127 -2.44 -14.51 7.16
N ALA A 128 -1.90 -15.59 6.59
CA ALA A 128 -2.65 -16.46 5.68
C ALA A 128 -3.72 -17.32 6.38
N LEU A 129 -3.67 -17.43 7.70
CA LEU A 129 -4.64 -18.16 8.50
C LEU A 129 -5.84 -17.33 8.94
N LEU A 130 -5.80 -16.01 8.70
CA LEU A 130 -6.90 -15.13 9.04
C LEU A 130 -8.15 -15.43 8.18
N LYS A 131 -9.30 -15.31 8.80
CA LYS A 131 -10.60 -15.62 8.18
C LYS A 131 -11.71 -14.73 8.71
N PRO A 132 -12.86 -14.66 8.04
CA PRO A 132 -14.05 -13.99 8.54
C PRO A 132 -14.39 -14.41 9.98
N GLY A 133 -14.77 -13.44 10.81
CA GLY A 133 -15.11 -13.64 12.23
C GLY A 133 -13.90 -13.59 13.18
N ASP A 134 -12.66 -13.41 12.71
CA ASP A 134 -11.48 -13.33 13.58
C ASP A 134 -11.37 -11.98 14.33
N PHE A 135 -12.09 -10.95 13.89
CA PHE A 135 -12.03 -9.61 14.48
C PHE A 135 -13.40 -9.06 14.85
N ASP A 136 -13.46 -8.35 15.97
CA ASP A 136 -14.63 -7.60 16.44
C ASP A 136 -14.69 -6.23 15.76
N TRP A 137 -15.28 -6.17 14.56
CA TRP A 137 -15.41 -4.94 13.79
C TRP A 137 -16.21 -3.85 14.50
N PRO A 138 -17.32 -4.13 15.19
CA PRO A 138 -18.00 -3.15 16.05
C PRO A 138 -17.09 -2.47 17.05
N ARG A 139 -16.18 -3.21 17.68
CA ARG A 139 -15.19 -2.64 18.60
C ARG A 139 -14.15 -1.79 17.87
N ILE A 140 -13.68 -2.23 16.71
CA ILE A 140 -12.64 -1.51 15.93
C ILE A 140 -13.19 -0.21 15.35
N PHE A 141 -14.41 -0.24 14.82
CA PHE A 141 -15.03 0.92 14.16
C PHE A 141 -15.94 1.75 15.07
N GLY A 142 -16.32 1.26 16.24
CA GLY A 142 -17.36 1.87 17.09
C GLY A 142 -17.03 3.28 17.59
N GLY A 143 -15.75 3.60 17.77
CA GLY A 143 -15.31 4.98 18.11
C GLY A 143 -15.18 5.90 16.90
N GLY A 144 -15.56 5.45 15.72
CA GLY A 144 -15.39 6.14 14.44
C GLY A 144 -14.02 5.94 13.82
N VAL A 145 -14.03 5.61 12.53
CA VAL A 145 -12.84 5.50 11.68
C VAL A 145 -13.10 6.33 10.43
N ARG A 146 -12.16 7.21 10.07
CA ARG A 146 -12.31 8.08 8.90
C ARG A 146 -11.99 7.36 7.60
N TRP A 147 -11.00 6.45 7.62
CA TRP A 147 -10.50 5.73 6.45
C TRP A 147 -10.12 4.28 6.79
N PHE A 148 -10.56 3.33 5.97
CA PHE A 148 -10.17 1.92 6.06
C PHE A 148 -9.48 1.48 4.77
N HIS A 149 -8.38 0.71 4.89
CA HIS A 149 -7.52 0.32 3.77
C HIS A 149 -7.14 -1.15 3.82
N SER A 150 -7.07 -1.80 2.65
CA SER A 150 -6.46 -3.12 2.48
C SER A 150 -5.84 -3.25 1.09
N GLY A 151 -5.23 -4.40 0.76
CA GLY A 151 -4.54 -4.56 -0.51
C GLY A 151 -4.52 -5.98 -1.08
N GLY A 152 -4.16 -6.05 -2.36
CA GLY A 152 -4.21 -7.26 -3.17
C GLY A 152 -3.19 -8.32 -2.78
N ILE A 153 -2.05 -7.93 -2.17
CA ILE A 153 -1.10 -8.90 -1.63
C ILE A 153 -1.76 -9.70 -0.50
N PHE A 154 -2.39 -9.01 0.47
CA PHE A 154 -3.08 -9.68 1.55
C PHE A 154 -4.27 -10.51 1.04
N ALA A 155 -5.03 -9.99 0.07
CA ALA A 155 -6.13 -10.74 -0.58
C ALA A 155 -5.67 -12.07 -1.18
N SER A 156 -4.40 -12.16 -1.62
CA SER A 156 -3.83 -13.33 -2.30
C SER A 156 -3.17 -14.36 -1.39
N LEU A 157 -3.14 -14.16 -0.07
CA LEU A 157 -2.42 -15.05 0.85
C LEU A 157 -3.12 -16.39 1.07
N SER A 158 -4.45 -16.41 1.06
CA SER A 158 -5.25 -17.63 1.24
C SER A 158 -6.67 -17.48 0.69
N ALA A 159 -7.41 -18.58 0.65
CA ALA A 159 -8.81 -18.57 0.24
C ALA A 159 -9.70 -17.73 1.17
N THR A 160 -9.29 -17.51 2.42
CA THR A 160 -10.09 -16.81 3.45
C THR A 160 -9.73 -15.34 3.60
N THR A 161 -8.52 -14.91 3.22
CA THR A 161 -8.08 -13.51 3.39
C THR A 161 -8.88 -12.55 2.51
N GLY A 162 -9.21 -12.93 1.27
CA GLY A 162 -10.10 -12.14 0.42
C GLY A 162 -11.50 -11.99 0.98
N GLU A 163 -12.07 -13.05 1.57
CA GLU A 163 -13.38 -13.02 2.24
C GLU A 163 -13.35 -12.12 3.49
N LEU A 164 -12.27 -12.18 4.25
CA LEU A 164 -12.06 -11.31 5.42
C LEU A 164 -12.01 -9.84 5.02
N ILE A 165 -11.37 -9.52 3.89
CA ILE A 165 -11.37 -8.14 3.37
C ILE A 165 -12.79 -7.70 3.02
N VAL A 166 -13.59 -8.53 2.36
CA VAL A 166 -15.00 -8.22 2.03
C VAL A 166 -15.80 -7.96 3.30
N GLU A 167 -15.65 -8.80 4.33
CA GLU A 167 -16.29 -8.60 5.63
C GLU A 167 -15.89 -7.24 6.24
N ALA A 168 -14.59 -6.94 6.29
CA ALA A 168 -14.05 -5.71 6.85
C ALA A 168 -14.52 -4.46 6.10
N MET A 169 -14.50 -4.49 4.75
CA MET A 169 -14.96 -3.39 3.91
C MET A 169 -16.44 -3.07 4.14
N LYS A 170 -17.28 -4.11 4.26
CA LYS A 170 -18.71 -3.95 4.59
C LYS A 170 -18.90 -3.31 5.96
N ALA A 171 -18.17 -3.78 6.97
CA ALA A 171 -18.22 -3.23 8.32
C ALA A 171 -17.73 -1.77 8.37
N ALA A 172 -16.64 -1.45 7.67
CA ALA A 172 -16.11 -0.09 7.57
C ALA A 172 -17.11 0.87 6.91
N LYS A 173 -17.74 0.46 5.79
CA LYS A 173 -18.76 1.26 5.12
C LYS A 173 -19.99 1.46 6.00
N ALA A 174 -20.45 0.43 6.69
CA ALA A 174 -21.59 0.54 7.62
C ALA A 174 -21.29 1.51 8.77
N ALA A 175 -20.02 1.62 9.18
CA ALA A 175 -19.55 2.59 10.17
C ALA A 175 -19.26 4.00 9.60
N GLY A 176 -19.47 4.22 8.30
CA GLY A 176 -19.29 5.51 7.64
C GLY A 176 -17.83 5.87 7.31
N ALA A 177 -16.92 4.90 7.30
CA ALA A 177 -15.55 5.10 6.85
C ALA A 177 -15.46 5.11 5.31
N VAL A 178 -14.55 5.91 4.77
CA VAL A 178 -14.10 5.76 3.39
C VAL A 178 -13.31 4.46 3.28
N THR A 179 -13.52 3.70 2.23
CA THR A 179 -12.82 2.43 1.98
C THR A 179 -11.87 2.56 0.80
N SER A 180 -10.64 2.08 0.95
CA SER A 180 -9.67 2.04 -0.14
C SER A 180 -9.00 0.68 -0.29
N PHE A 181 -8.58 0.38 -1.52
CA PHE A 181 -7.91 -0.86 -1.85
C PHE A 181 -6.77 -0.62 -2.83
N ASP A 182 -5.56 -1.07 -2.47
CA ASP A 182 -4.43 -1.14 -3.40
C ASP A 182 -4.51 -2.48 -4.15
N LEU A 183 -4.70 -2.42 -5.45
CA LEU A 183 -4.85 -3.60 -6.30
C LEU A 183 -3.62 -4.51 -6.27
N ASN A 184 -2.44 -3.93 -6.29
CA ASN A 184 -1.13 -4.53 -6.02
C ASN A 184 -1.03 -6.01 -6.45
N PHE A 185 -1.37 -6.29 -7.72
CA PHE A 185 -1.44 -7.64 -8.27
C PHE A 185 -0.07 -8.33 -8.22
N ARG A 186 -0.03 -9.55 -7.69
CA ARG A 186 1.17 -10.39 -7.64
C ARG A 186 0.91 -11.77 -8.23
N GLU A 187 1.25 -11.93 -9.49
CA GLU A 187 1.01 -13.17 -10.25
C GLU A 187 1.53 -14.42 -9.50
N LYS A 188 2.74 -14.35 -8.92
CA LYS A 188 3.33 -15.48 -8.18
C LYS A 188 2.48 -15.95 -7.00
N LEU A 189 1.77 -15.03 -6.32
CA LEU A 189 0.90 -15.38 -5.20
C LEU A 189 -0.43 -15.96 -5.71
N TRP A 190 -1.05 -15.32 -6.69
CA TRP A 190 -2.32 -15.80 -7.26
C TRP A 190 -2.19 -17.15 -7.96
N ASN A 191 -1.05 -17.46 -8.57
CA ASN A 191 -0.81 -18.75 -9.21
C ASN A 191 -0.91 -19.95 -8.25
N ILE A 192 -0.73 -19.72 -6.93
CA ILE A 192 -0.96 -20.76 -5.90
C ILE A 192 -2.46 -21.11 -5.77
N TRP A 193 -3.37 -20.21 -6.14
CA TRP A 193 -4.82 -20.28 -5.85
C TRP A 193 -5.71 -20.40 -7.09
N GLY A 194 -5.17 -20.55 -8.28
CA GLY A 194 -5.96 -20.60 -9.52
C GLY A 194 -5.70 -19.42 -10.45
N GLY A 195 -4.62 -18.67 -10.23
CA GLY A 195 -4.09 -17.68 -11.15
C GLY A 195 -4.96 -16.43 -11.30
N GLN A 196 -4.83 -15.80 -12.46
CA GLN A 196 -5.49 -14.52 -12.76
C GLN A 196 -7.02 -14.61 -12.68
N ALA A 197 -7.64 -15.71 -13.11
CA ALA A 197 -9.09 -15.87 -13.06
C ALA A 197 -9.61 -15.77 -11.61
N LYS A 198 -8.90 -16.39 -10.66
CA LYS A 198 -9.22 -16.32 -9.23
C LYS A 198 -8.97 -14.93 -8.66
N ALA A 199 -7.88 -14.28 -9.07
CA ALA A 199 -7.61 -12.89 -8.69
C ALA A 199 -8.76 -11.97 -9.07
N VAL A 200 -9.19 -12.02 -10.33
CA VAL A 200 -10.30 -11.21 -10.85
C VAL A 200 -11.60 -11.47 -10.10
N ASP A 201 -11.93 -12.73 -9.79
CA ASP A 201 -13.12 -13.08 -9.03
C ASP A 201 -13.11 -12.44 -7.63
N VAL A 202 -12.02 -12.64 -6.88
CA VAL A 202 -11.89 -12.13 -5.50
C VAL A 202 -11.82 -10.60 -5.47
N VAL A 203 -10.97 -10.00 -6.31
CA VAL A 203 -10.77 -8.55 -6.31
C VAL A 203 -12.04 -7.80 -6.70
N ARG A 204 -12.81 -8.30 -7.68
CA ARG A 204 -14.11 -7.69 -8.03
C ARG A 204 -15.07 -7.62 -6.87
N ARG A 205 -15.21 -8.70 -6.09
CA ARG A 205 -16.08 -8.74 -4.90
C ARG A 205 -15.61 -7.76 -3.81
N ILE A 206 -14.31 -7.56 -3.67
CA ILE A 206 -13.76 -6.53 -2.76
C ILE A 206 -14.11 -5.13 -3.29
N VAL A 207 -13.88 -4.86 -4.58
CA VAL A 207 -14.05 -3.53 -5.19
C VAL A 207 -15.51 -3.06 -5.18
N GLU A 208 -16.50 -3.96 -5.14
CA GLU A 208 -17.91 -3.58 -4.91
C GLU A 208 -18.14 -2.77 -3.61
N HIS A 209 -17.20 -2.83 -2.67
CA HIS A 209 -17.26 -2.14 -1.39
C HIS A 209 -16.18 -1.05 -1.22
N VAL A 210 -15.50 -0.66 -2.31
CA VAL A 210 -14.37 0.28 -2.29
C VAL A 210 -14.78 1.64 -2.87
N ASP A 211 -14.37 2.71 -2.19
CA ASP A 211 -14.55 4.09 -2.67
C ASP A 211 -13.32 4.58 -3.45
N VAL A 212 -12.12 4.15 -3.06
CA VAL A 212 -10.85 4.63 -3.62
C VAL A 212 -9.97 3.45 -4.03
N LEU A 213 -9.58 3.38 -5.31
CA LEU A 213 -8.64 2.39 -5.83
C LEU A 213 -7.25 3.01 -5.99
N VAL A 214 -6.24 2.24 -5.62
CA VAL A 214 -4.85 2.50 -5.97
C VAL A 214 -4.35 1.34 -6.82
N GLY A 215 -3.60 1.61 -7.87
CA GLY A 215 -3.05 0.58 -8.75
C GLY A 215 -2.78 1.11 -10.14
N ASN A 216 -1.87 0.45 -10.86
CA ASN A 216 -1.48 0.81 -12.22
C ASN A 216 -2.30 0.06 -13.28
N GLU A 217 -1.98 0.28 -14.55
CA GLU A 217 -2.67 -0.34 -15.69
C GLU A 217 -2.63 -1.88 -15.64
N GLU A 218 -1.48 -2.45 -15.23
CA GLU A 218 -1.32 -3.90 -15.10
C GLU A 218 -2.22 -4.44 -13.98
N ASP A 219 -2.31 -3.73 -12.87
CA ASP A 219 -3.18 -4.09 -11.76
C ASP A 219 -4.66 -4.05 -12.16
N LEU A 220 -5.07 -3.05 -12.94
CA LEU A 220 -6.43 -2.95 -13.49
C LEU A 220 -6.73 -4.10 -14.46
N GLN A 221 -5.78 -4.47 -15.32
CA GLN A 221 -5.98 -5.55 -16.30
C GLN A 221 -5.95 -6.92 -15.62
N LYS A 222 -4.89 -7.23 -14.90
CA LYS A 222 -4.65 -8.56 -14.34
C LYS A 222 -5.40 -8.80 -13.04
N GLY A 223 -5.49 -7.80 -12.17
CA GLY A 223 -6.16 -7.91 -10.87
C GLY A 223 -7.67 -7.74 -10.98
N LEU A 224 -8.14 -6.73 -11.72
CA LEU A 224 -9.56 -6.40 -11.81
C LEU A 224 -10.25 -6.92 -13.11
N GLY A 225 -9.45 -7.33 -14.08
CA GLY A 225 -9.95 -7.84 -15.37
C GLY A 225 -10.63 -6.75 -16.20
N ILE A 226 -10.08 -5.56 -16.21
CA ILE A 226 -10.49 -4.44 -17.08
C ILE A 226 -9.72 -4.55 -18.38
N ALA A 227 -10.42 -4.58 -19.51
CA ALA A 227 -9.77 -4.58 -20.81
C ALA A 227 -8.98 -3.28 -21.02
N GLY A 228 -7.78 -3.39 -21.54
CA GLY A 228 -6.90 -2.28 -21.86
C GLY A 228 -5.91 -2.69 -22.96
N PRO A 229 -5.15 -1.75 -23.52
CA PRO A 229 -4.09 -2.07 -24.47
C PRO A 229 -3.02 -2.93 -23.78
N GLU A 230 -2.24 -3.67 -24.56
CA GLU A 230 -1.12 -4.44 -24.01
C GLU A 230 -0.16 -3.51 -23.26
N VAL A 231 0.04 -3.80 -21.97
CA VAL A 231 0.93 -2.98 -21.12
C VAL A 231 2.36 -3.21 -21.59
N ALA A 232 2.95 -2.20 -22.22
CA ALA A 232 4.35 -2.26 -22.61
C ALA A 232 5.23 -2.43 -21.36
N ALA A 233 6.30 -3.23 -21.47
CA ALA A 233 7.24 -3.50 -20.37
C ALA A 233 7.91 -2.22 -19.79
N LYS A 234 7.75 -1.09 -20.43
CA LYS A 234 8.16 0.25 -19.97
C LYS A 234 6.91 1.06 -19.69
N SER A 235 6.58 1.29 -18.43
CA SER A 235 5.60 2.31 -18.07
C SER A 235 6.16 3.67 -18.48
N LYS A 236 5.47 4.31 -19.41
CA LYS A 236 5.77 5.69 -19.81
C LYS A 236 5.11 6.63 -18.79
N LEU A 237 5.65 7.83 -18.65
CA LEU A 237 5.04 8.91 -17.84
C LEU A 237 3.74 9.47 -18.49
N ASP A 238 3.22 8.81 -19.50
CA ASP A 238 2.00 9.18 -20.19
C ASP A 238 0.78 8.53 -19.51
N PRO A 239 -0.11 9.31 -18.88
CA PRO A 239 -1.29 8.79 -18.19
C PRO A 239 -2.42 8.35 -19.13
N SER A 240 -2.32 8.54 -20.45
CA SER A 240 -3.43 8.38 -21.39
C SER A 240 -4.03 6.97 -21.36
N VAL A 241 -3.20 5.93 -21.28
CA VAL A 241 -3.64 4.53 -21.19
C VAL A 241 -4.42 4.29 -19.90
N PHE A 242 -3.89 4.76 -18.78
CA PHE A 242 -4.54 4.65 -17.48
C PHE A 242 -5.90 5.36 -17.48
N LEU A 243 -5.94 6.58 -18.00
CA LEU A 243 -7.15 7.39 -18.07
C LEU A 243 -8.23 6.75 -18.94
N ALA A 244 -7.84 6.16 -20.08
CA ALA A 244 -8.78 5.43 -20.95
C ALA A 244 -9.40 4.21 -20.25
N MET A 245 -8.69 3.57 -19.32
CA MET A 245 -9.20 2.44 -18.55
C MET A 245 -10.14 2.86 -17.41
N ILE A 246 -10.00 4.06 -16.87
CA ILE A 246 -10.81 4.57 -15.76
C ILE A 246 -12.30 4.57 -16.12
N GLU A 247 -12.67 4.99 -17.32
CA GLU A 247 -14.07 4.99 -17.76
C GLU A 247 -14.70 3.60 -17.65
N SER A 248 -13.94 2.57 -18.04
CA SER A 248 -14.39 1.16 -17.94
C SER A 248 -14.53 0.72 -16.48
N VAL A 249 -13.61 1.16 -15.59
CA VAL A 249 -13.69 0.87 -14.15
C VAL A 249 -14.94 1.50 -13.56
N VAL A 250 -15.14 2.82 -13.75
CA VAL A 250 -16.27 3.56 -13.18
C VAL A 250 -17.61 3.05 -13.71
N LYS A 251 -17.69 2.68 -14.99
CA LYS A 251 -18.89 2.07 -15.56
C LYS A 251 -19.21 0.74 -14.90
N LYS A 252 -18.20 -0.07 -14.59
CA LYS A 252 -18.38 -1.40 -13.97
C LYS A 252 -18.58 -1.33 -12.47
N PHE A 253 -17.94 -0.37 -11.81
CA PHE A 253 -17.97 -0.16 -10.35
C PHE A 253 -18.35 1.29 -10.03
N PRO A 254 -19.65 1.64 -10.12
CA PRO A 254 -20.13 3.02 -9.92
C PRO A 254 -19.99 3.53 -8.48
N ASN A 255 -19.66 2.65 -7.53
CA ASN A 255 -19.30 2.99 -6.17
C ASN A 255 -17.91 3.63 -6.06
N VAL A 256 -16.99 3.36 -6.99
CA VAL A 256 -15.64 3.92 -6.99
C VAL A 256 -15.68 5.41 -7.30
N LYS A 257 -15.08 6.22 -6.42
CA LYS A 257 -15.09 7.69 -6.47
C LYS A 257 -13.73 8.28 -6.82
N ALA A 258 -12.66 7.52 -6.56
CA ALA A 258 -11.30 7.91 -6.92
C ALA A 258 -10.48 6.69 -7.37
N ILE A 259 -9.59 6.93 -8.33
CA ILE A 259 -8.60 5.95 -8.81
C ILE A 259 -7.28 6.70 -8.97
N ALA A 260 -6.22 6.21 -8.35
CA ALA A 260 -4.92 6.87 -8.34
C ALA A 260 -3.77 5.90 -8.62
N THR A 261 -2.73 6.38 -9.29
CA THR A 261 -1.52 5.61 -9.56
C THR A 261 -0.28 6.48 -9.65
N THR A 262 0.88 5.84 -9.47
CA THR A 262 2.18 6.44 -9.79
C THR A 262 2.54 6.15 -11.24
N LEU A 263 3.17 7.13 -11.88
CA LEU A 263 3.75 7.02 -13.20
C LEU A 263 5.27 6.93 -13.05
N ARG A 264 5.90 5.94 -13.70
CA ARG A 264 7.33 5.71 -13.52
C ARG A 264 7.99 5.28 -14.81
N ASP A 265 9.08 5.97 -15.17
CA ASP A 265 10.02 5.50 -16.18
C ASP A 265 11.36 5.09 -15.51
N VAL A 266 11.82 3.88 -15.80
CA VAL A 266 12.99 3.27 -15.15
C VAL A 266 14.17 3.38 -16.10
N HIS A 267 15.10 4.31 -15.83
CA HIS A 267 16.32 4.50 -16.61
C HIS A 267 17.41 3.51 -16.16
N SER A 268 17.48 3.26 -14.87
CA SER A 268 18.32 2.25 -14.24
C SER A 268 17.71 1.84 -12.91
N THR A 269 18.27 0.86 -12.24
CA THR A 269 17.82 0.48 -10.88
C THR A 269 17.89 1.66 -9.90
N SER A 270 18.86 2.54 -10.08
CA SER A 270 19.13 3.67 -9.17
C SER A 270 18.58 5.00 -9.69
N ARG A 271 17.96 5.05 -10.88
CA ARG A 271 17.45 6.32 -11.45
C ARG A 271 16.14 6.12 -12.17
N HIS A 272 15.14 6.88 -11.72
CA HIS A 272 13.78 6.84 -12.25
C HIS A 272 13.28 8.26 -12.53
N SER A 273 12.41 8.40 -13.54
CA SER A 273 11.49 9.55 -13.63
C SER A 273 10.19 9.16 -12.92
N TRP A 274 9.65 10.08 -12.14
CA TRP A 274 8.54 9.83 -11.23
C TRP A 274 7.44 10.89 -11.36
N GLY A 275 6.22 10.43 -11.51
CA GLY A 275 5.00 11.21 -11.56
C GLY A 275 3.84 10.48 -10.90
N ALA A 276 2.68 11.11 -10.87
CA ALA A 276 1.44 10.52 -10.38
C ALA A 276 0.22 11.10 -11.09
N VAL A 277 -0.85 10.33 -11.14
CA VAL A 277 -2.13 10.75 -11.67
C VAL A 277 -3.25 10.19 -10.80
N ALA A 278 -4.31 10.95 -10.63
CA ALA A 278 -5.55 10.47 -10.05
C ALA A 278 -6.75 10.98 -10.85
N TRP A 279 -7.78 10.16 -10.88
CA TRP A 279 -9.13 10.55 -11.23
C TRP A 279 -9.95 10.64 -9.95
N LEU A 280 -10.61 11.76 -9.73
CA LEU A 280 -11.45 12.00 -8.55
C LEU A 280 -12.63 12.90 -8.94
N ASP A 281 -13.83 12.53 -8.54
CA ASP A 281 -15.07 13.29 -8.77
C ASP A 281 -15.27 13.67 -10.25
N GLY A 282 -14.90 12.77 -11.19
CA GLY A 282 -15.07 12.99 -12.62
C GLY A 282 -13.97 13.81 -13.30
N LYS A 283 -12.91 14.18 -12.59
CA LYS A 283 -11.80 14.98 -13.10
C LYS A 283 -10.46 14.26 -12.93
N THR A 284 -9.54 14.56 -13.83
CA THR A 284 -8.15 14.10 -13.79
C THR A 284 -7.26 15.14 -13.14
N HIS A 285 -6.38 14.68 -12.27
CA HIS A 285 -5.39 15.47 -11.55
C HIS A 285 -4.01 14.83 -11.76
N VAL A 286 -3.02 15.61 -12.20
CA VAL A 286 -1.68 15.13 -12.57
C VAL A 286 -0.62 15.87 -11.75
N SER A 287 0.33 15.16 -11.19
CA SER A 287 1.45 15.75 -10.48
C SER A 287 2.52 16.30 -11.44
N PRO A 288 3.45 17.13 -10.96
CA PRO A 288 4.72 17.33 -11.65
C PRO A 288 5.46 16.00 -11.86
N THR A 289 6.43 16.01 -12.75
CA THR A 289 7.41 14.93 -12.93
C THR A 289 8.76 15.34 -12.38
N CYS A 290 9.48 14.45 -11.72
CA CYS A 290 10.84 14.67 -11.26
C CYS A 290 11.75 13.47 -11.55
N GLU A 291 13.05 13.72 -11.62
CA GLU A 291 14.08 12.68 -11.65
C GLU A 291 14.45 12.29 -10.22
N LEU A 292 14.58 11.02 -9.96
CA LEU A 292 14.93 10.46 -8.64
C LEU A 292 16.18 9.61 -8.71
N ASP A 293 17.10 9.87 -7.80
CA ASP A 293 18.17 8.94 -7.45
C ASP A 293 17.69 8.04 -6.31
N ILE A 294 17.45 6.78 -6.64
CA ILE A 294 16.79 5.80 -5.76
C ILE A 294 17.78 5.14 -4.81
N VAL A 295 17.54 5.23 -3.52
CA VAL A 295 18.23 4.47 -2.46
C VAL A 295 17.56 3.11 -2.24
N ASP A 296 16.24 3.11 -2.10
CA ASP A 296 15.42 1.91 -2.01
C ASP A 296 14.07 2.16 -2.71
N ARG A 297 13.68 1.26 -3.62
CA ARG A 297 12.44 1.42 -4.37
C ARG A 297 11.22 0.82 -3.69
N VAL A 298 11.44 0.02 -2.63
CA VAL A 298 10.36 -0.64 -1.88
C VAL A 298 9.58 0.41 -1.11
N GLY A 299 8.25 0.27 -1.06
CA GLY A 299 7.38 1.21 -0.36
C GLY A 299 7.01 2.49 -1.12
N GLY A 300 7.61 2.78 -2.29
CA GLY A 300 7.31 4.01 -3.05
C GLY A 300 5.81 4.14 -3.42
N GLY A 301 5.14 3.04 -3.76
CA GLY A 301 3.69 2.99 -3.98
C GLY A 301 2.90 3.27 -2.71
N ASP A 302 3.28 2.61 -1.61
CA ASP A 302 2.65 2.81 -0.28
C ASP A 302 2.86 4.26 0.19
N GLY A 303 4.04 4.84 -0.10
CA GLY A 303 4.33 6.25 0.14
C GLY A 303 3.41 7.18 -0.64
N PHE A 304 3.21 6.92 -1.93
CA PHE A 304 2.25 7.67 -2.73
C PHE A 304 0.83 7.55 -2.15
N ALA A 305 0.37 6.33 -1.88
CA ALA A 305 -0.96 6.09 -1.33
C ALA A 305 -1.15 6.83 0.01
N SER A 306 -0.16 6.78 0.91
CA SER A 306 -0.19 7.46 2.20
C SER A 306 -0.31 8.98 2.06
N GLY A 307 0.54 9.60 1.22
CA GLY A 307 0.51 11.05 1.01
C GLY A 307 -0.78 11.53 0.33
N PHE A 308 -1.32 10.75 -0.62
CA PHE A 308 -2.60 11.01 -1.27
C PHE A 308 -3.77 10.92 -0.29
N ILE A 309 -3.82 9.84 0.52
CA ILE A 309 -4.84 9.65 1.57
C ILE A 309 -4.74 10.77 2.62
N TYR A 310 -3.52 11.15 3.03
CA TYR A 310 -3.32 12.27 3.94
C TYR A 310 -3.90 13.57 3.39
N GLY A 311 -3.62 13.90 2.12
CA GLY A 311 -4.15 15.10 1.48
C GLY A 311 -5.68 15.14 1.52
N LEU A 312 -6.34 14.02 1.20
CA LEU A 312 -7.81 13.92 1.27
C LEU A 312 -8.35 14.01 2.70
N LEU A 313 -7.71 13.36 3.67
CA LEU A 313 -8.06 13.43 5.09
C LEU A 313 -7.88 14.83 5.68
N ALA A 314 -6.87 15.57 5.21
CA ALA A 314 -6.61 16.96 5.60
C ALA A 314 -7.58 17.97 4.94
N GLY A 315 -8.43 17.54 4.00
CA GLY A 315 -9.36 18.41 3.28
C GLY A 315 -8.69 19.24 2.19
N GLU A 316 -7.50 18.83 1.73
CA GLU A 316 -6.81 19.50 0.63
C GLU A 316 -7.58 19.34 -0.69
N SER A 317 -7.30 20.19 -1.65
CA SER A 317 -7.83 20.02 -3.00
C SER A 317 -7.34 18.71 -3.64
N PRO A 318 -8.07 18.12 -4.60
CA PRO A 318 -7.63 16.93 -5.30
C PRO A 318 -6.22 17.06 -5.94
N ASP A 319 -5.91 18.22 -6.51
CA ASP A 319 -4.58 18.50 -7.08
C ASP A 319 -3.49 18.49 -6.00
N GLU A 320 -3.75 19.10 -4.85
CA GLU A 320 -2.79 19.10 -3.74
C GLU A 320 -2.66 17.70 -3.11
N ALA A 321 -3.73 16.92 -3.00
CA ALA A 321 -3.68 15.54 -2.53
C ALA A 321 -2.78 14.68 -3.43
N VAL A 322 -2.91 14.80 -4.77
CA VAL A 322 -2.03 14.11 -5.72
C VAL A 322 -0.59 14.57 -5.58
N ARG A 323 -0.34 15.87 -5.41
CA ARG A 323 1.01 16.41 -5.20
C ARG A 323 1.65 15.91 -3.90
N LEU A 324 0.88 15.84 -2.82
CA LEU A 324 1.36 15.28 -1.55
C LEU A 324 1.68 13.80 -1.67
N GLY A 325 0.85 13.02 -2.36
CA GLY A 325 1.14 11.62 -2.68
C GLY A 325 2.43 11.46 -3.49
N TRP A 326 2.54 12.22 -4.60
CA TRP A 326 3.71 12.26 -5.45
C TRP A 326 4.99 12.60 -4.66
N ALA A 327 4.94 13.67 -3.87
CA ALA A 327 6.08 14.15 -3.09
C ALA A 327 6.51 13.15 -2.01
N HIS A 328 5.55 12.57 -1.29
CA HIS A 328 5.83 11.61 -0.23
C HIS A 328 6.42 10.31 -0.80
N GLY A 329 5.82 9.77 -1.89
CA GLY A 329 6.36 8.58 -2.55
C GLY A 329 7.77 8.80 -3.11
N ALA A 330 8.03 9.98 -3.70
CA ALA A 330 9.36 10.36 -4.17
C ALA A 330 10.38 10.39 -3.03
N LEU A 331 10.09 11.14 -1.95
CA LEU A 331 10.97 11.25 -0.79
C LEU A 331 11.24 9.89 -0.14
N LEU A 332 10.21 9.03 0.00
CA LEU A 332 10.38 7.71 0.57
C LEU A 332 11.47 6.90 -0.15
N THR A 333 11.53 6.95 -1.47
CA THR A 333 12.54 6.20 -2.24
C THR A 333 13.97 6.68 -2.03
N THR A 334 14.18 7.82 -1.38
CA THR A 334 15.51 8.36 -1.04
C THR A 334 16.03 7.86 0.31
N PHE A 335 15.25 7.04 1.03
CA PHE A 335 15.64 6.42 2.29
C PHE A 335 15.74 4.90 2.15
N PRO A 336 16.52 4.22 3.00
CA PRO A 336 16.47 2.77 3.10
C PRO A 336 15.21 2.33 3.87
N GLY A 337 14.60 1.23 3.43
CA GLY A 337 13.43 0.65 4.09
C GLY A 337 12.12 0.97 3.37
N ASP A 338 11.01 0.56 3.99
CA ASP A 338 9.69 0.51 3.37
C ASP A 338 8.80 1.68 3.81
N THR A 339 9.27 2.49 4.77
CA THR A 339 8.59 3.66 5.29
C THR A 339 9.48 4.89 5.18
N THR A 340 8.88 6.08 5.07
CA THR A 340 9.61 7.34 4.97
C THR A 340 10.32 7.68 6.28
N MET A 341 11.42 8.45 6.16
CA MET A 341 12.05 9.17 7.28
C MET A 341 11.81 10.68 7.16
N ALA A 342 11.02 11.11 6.17
CA ALA A 342 10.69 12.51 5.98
C ALA A 342 9.63 12.98 6.98
N THR A 343 9.65 14.29 7.29
CA THR A 343 8.58 14.94 8.04
C THR A 343 7.52 15.52 7.09
N VAL A 344 6.33 15.82 7.61
CA VAL A 344 5.24 16.43 6.83
C VAL A 344 5.66 17.76 6.22
N GLU A 345 6.52 18.54 6.90
CA GLU A 345 7.05 19.81 6.41
C GLU A 345 7.93 19.60 5.18
N GLN A 346 8.78 18.56 5.18
CA GLN A 346 9.61 18.19 4.03
C GLN A 346 8.75 17.74 2.85
N VAL A 347 7.72 16.93 3.10
CA VAL A 347 6.77 16.51 2.05
C VAL A 347 6.07 17.73 1.45
N ARG A 348 5.53 18.63 2.28
CA ARG A 348 4.86 19.86 1.82
C ARG A 348 5.81 20.80 1.08
N ALA A 349 7.05 20.93 1.54
CA ALA A 349 8.06 21.75 0.87
C ALA A 349 8.39 21.18 -0.51
N PHE A 350 8.59 19.87 -0.63
CA PHE A 350 8.87 19.23 -1.91
C PHE A 350 7.66 19.29 -2.87
N ALA A 351 6.44 19.11 -2.37
CA ALA A 351 5.21 19.26 -3.15
C ALA A 351 5.05 20.66 -3.78
N LYS A 352 5.61 21.70 -3.14
CA LYS A 352 5.62 23.08 -3.64
C LYS A 352 6.81 23.40 -4.54
N GLY A 353 7.65 22.44 -4.92
CA GLY A 353 8.84 22.65 -5.75
C GLY A 353 10.08 23.02 -4.93
N GLY A 354 10.19 22.57 -3.69
CA GLY A 354 11.33 22.78 -2.81
C GLY A 354 12.64 22.28 -3.43
N SER A 355 13.75 22.94 -3.10
CA SER A 355 15.08 22.64 -3.62
C SER A 355 15.87 21.71 -2.69
N ALA A 356 16.85 20.95 -3.26
CA ALA A 356 17.81 20.15 -2.50
C ALA A 356 18.87 21.00 -1.76
N ARG A 357 18.68 22.33 -1.66
CA ARG A 357 19.59 23.21 -0.92
C ARG A 357 19.42 23.00 0.58
N ILE A 358 20.55 23.16 1.31
CA ILE A 358 20.57 23.07 2.78
C ILE A 358 19.53 24.04 3.36
N GLN A 359 18.57 23.50 4.10
CA GLN A 359 17.67 24.29 4.94
C GLN A 359 18.41 24.65 6.21
N ARG A 360 18.59 25.94 6.49
CA ARG A 360 19.23 26.48 7.70
C ARG A 360 18.17 27.00 8.65
#